data_2b78e3970e57e09905d1fa8a79c8aab4
#
_entry.id   2b78e3970e57e09905d1fa8a79c8aab4
#
_cell.length_a   1.000
_cell.length_b   1.000
_cell.length_c   1.000
_cell.angle_alpha   90.00
_cell.angle_beta   90.00
_cell.angle_gamma   90.00
#
_symmetry.space_group_name_H-M   'P 1'
#
loop_
_entity.id
_entity.type
_entity.pdbx_description
1 polymer ?
#
loop_
_entity_poly.entity_id
_entity_poly.type
_entity_poly.pdbx_seq_one_letter_code
_entity_poly.pdbx_strand_id
1 'polypeptide(L)'
;MGGVIALEYESLLTSRICSTDAMESGEREPRSNGAHAIFAEQLAIYRRVVNADYMSHRAFFRILHHLLKARREPFSFLDLASGDASCTLGALSATTVTDYTAVDLSEPALRLAVQNARSLGCNTQIVLRDFQDYLDSPPRIWDIIFIGFSYHHLIGEAKLAFARKVRHALGARGEWIFFEPVLHSDQTRVEYLERWKKSLDEDWKDFSREEKSAVWEHVSRYDFPESPERFEEMALEAGFRAFEHLYTDPYQFYGAFRAVA
;
A
#
# COMPACT_ATOMS: atom_id res chain seq x y z
N MET A 1 6.76 -17.38 -24.75
CA MET A 1 6.46 -16.06 -25.35
C MET A 1 6.69 -15.05 -24.25
N GLY A 2 7.72 -14.20 -24.40
CA GLY A 2 8.10 -13.23 -23.37
C GLY A 2 7.05 -12.13 -23.28
N GLY A 3 6.51 -11.89 -22.09
CA GLY A 3 5.62 -10.79 -21.80
C GLY A 3 6.33 -9.44 -22.05
N VAL A 4 5.66 -8.51 -22.67
CA VAL A 4 6.15 -7.16 -22.98
C VAL A 4 6.05 -6.35 -21.67
N ILE A 5 7.18 -5.92 -21.12
CA ILE A 5 7.22 -4.90 -20.06
C ILE A 5 7.12 -3.55 -20.77
N ALA A 6 5.95 -2.92 -20.71
CA ALA A 6 5.78 -1.57 -21.22
C ALA A 6 6.33 -0.56 -20.19
N LEU A 7 7.45 0.06 -20.50
CA LEU A 7 8.00 1.18 -19.75
C LEU A 7 7.40 2.47 -20.29
N GLU A 8 6.35 2.99 -19.69
CA GLU A 8 5.91 4.38 -19.91
C GLU A 8 6.86 5.42 -19.28
N TYR A 9 8.07 4.99 -18.99
CA TYR A 9 9.04 5.73 -18.20
C TYR A 9 9.79 6.82 -19.00
N GLU A 10 9.96 6.66 -20.31
CA GLU A 10 10.77 7.60 -21.12
C GLU A 10 10.02 8.86 -21.56
N SER A 11 8.70 8.85 -21.62
CA SER A 11 7.93 10.02 -22.11
C SER A 11 7.71 11.11 -21.05
N LEU A 12 7.83 10.79 -19.75
CA LEU A 12 7.60 11.75 -18.66
C LEU A 12 8.83 12.57 -18.29
N LEU A 13 10.04 12.14 -18.66
CA LEU A 13 11.26 12.90 -18.41
C LEU A 13 11.50 14.03 -19.42
N THR A 14 10.93 13.95 -20.62
CA THR A 14 11.11 14.95 -21.67
C THR A 14 10.06 16.07 -21.71
N SER A 15 8.92 15.93 -21.02
CA SER A 15 7.84 16.92 -21.07
C SER A 15 7.86 17.97 -19.95
N ARG A 16 8.81 17.91 -19.00
CA ARG A 16 8.92 18.90 -17.90
C ARG A 16 9.97 20.00 -18.09
N ILE A 17 10.58 20.12 -19.26
CA ILE A 17 11.49 21.23 -19.59
C ILE A 17 10.90 22.02 -20.77
N CYS A 18 9.78 22.64 -20.62
CA CYS A 18 9.36 23.87 -21.31
C CYS A 18 7.86 24.14 -21.07
N SER A 19 7.58 25.01 -20.12
CA SER A 19 6.58 26.07 -20.21
C SER A 19 6.48 26.78 -18.85
N THR A 20 7.14 27.93 -18.81
CA THR A 20 6.72 29.06 -17.97
C THR A 20 5.49 29.63 -18.62
N ASP A 21 4.37 29.69 -17.90
CA ASP A 21 3.59 30.90 -17.70
C ASP A 21 2.25 30.64 -16.99
N ALA A 22 1.95 31.61 -16.11
CA ALA A 22 0.67 32.09 -15.60
C ALA A 22 -0.09 31.27 -14.52
N MET A 23 0.14 31.70 -13.32
CA MET A 23 -0.77 32.11 -12.22
C MET A 23 -2.25 31.71 -12.36
N GLU A 24 -2.71 30.90 -11.39
CA GLU A 24 -3.84 31.28 -10.56
C GLU A 24 -3.84 30.50 -9.24
N SER A 25 -3.96 31.27 -8.15
CA SER A 25 -3.84 30.88 -6.76
C SER A 25 -5.07 30.10 -6.29
N GLY A 26 -4.83 28.85 -5.88
CA GLY A 26 -5.71 28.09 -5.03
C GLY A 26 -4.83 27.22 -4.16
N GLU A 27 -4.57 27.65 -2.92
CA GLU A 27 -3.82 26.91 -1.93
C GLU A 27 -4.57 25.60 -1.61
N ARG A 28 -4.19 24.52 -2.28
CA ARG A 28 -4.47 23.17 -1.80
C ARG A 28 -3.42 22.85 -0.75
N GLU A 29 -3.84 22.58 0.48
CA GLU A 29 -2.96 22.05 1.51
C GLU A 29 -2.17 20.85 0.97
N PRO A 30 -0.88 20.71 1.33
CA PRO A 30 -0.02 19.64 0.81
C PRO A 30 -0.51 18.28 1.30
N ARG A 31 -1.23 17.56 0.44
CA ARG A 31 -1.64 16.19 0.68
C ARG A 31 -0.37 15.32 0.75
N SER A 32 -0.07 14.74 1.90
CA SER A 32 0.89 13.63 2.13
C SER A 32 2.37 13.78 1.70
N ASN A 33 2.83 14.93 1.20
CA ASN A 33 4.19 15.10 0.67
C ASN A 33 5.32 14.77 1.67
N GLY A 34 5.09 14.87 2.98
CA GLY A 34 6.12 14.61 3.99
C GLY A 34 6.43 13.12 4.18
N ALA A 35 5.40 12.27 4.25
CA ALA A 35 5.57 10.83 4.45
C ALA A 35 6.32 10.17 3.29
N HIS A 36 5.98 10.54 2.06
CA HIS A 36 6.58 9.97 0.85
C HIS A 36 8.06 10.32 0.66
N ALA A 37 8.48 11.55 1.02
CA ALA A 37 9.88 11.95 0.95
C ALA A 37 10.74 11.12 1.92
N ILE A 38 10.25 10.87 3.13
CA ILE A 38 10.94 10.06 4.14
C ILE A 38 11.09 8.62 3.66
N PHE A 39 10.06 8.02 3.04
CA PHE A 39 10.16 6.65 2.49
C PHE A 39 11.14 6.55 1.33
N ALA A 40 11.20 7.54 0.45
CA ALA A 40 12.17 7.55 -0.65
C ALA A 40 13.61 7.58 -0.14
N GLU A 41 13.87 8.35 0.91
CA GLU A 41 15.19 8.48 1.53
C GLU A 41 15.52 7.30 2.46
N GLN A 42 14.51 6.64 3.04
CA GLN A 42 14.67 5.61 4.06
C GLN A 42 14.35 4.18 3.56
N LEU A 43 14.32 3.97 2.25
CA LEU A 43 14.06 2.64 1.66
C LEU A 43 14.94 1.52 2.26
N ALA A 44 16.18 1.83 2.61
CA ALA A 44 17.09 0.86 3.24
C ALA A 44 16.62 0.47 4.65
N ILE A 45 16.13 1.43 5.45
CA ILE A 45 15.57 1.17 6.78
C ILE A 45 14.30 0.32 6.64
N TYR A 46 13.38 0.70 5.74
CA TYR A 46 12.16 -0.05 5.50
C TYR A 46 12.44 -1.50 5.10
N ARG A 47 13.37 -1.73 4.17
CA ARG A 47 13.75 -3.12 3.78
C ARG A 47 14.31 -3.93 4.95
N ARG A 48 15.00 -3.32 5.90
CA ARG A 48 15.43 -3.99 7.12
C ARG A 48 14.26 -4.33 8.03
N VAL A 49 13.27 -3.43 8.17
CA VAL A 49 12.01 -3.71 8.91
C VAL A 49 11.31 -4.92 8.32
N VAL A 50 11.15 -4.98 6.99
CA VAL A 50 10.56 -6.11 6.28
C VAL A 50 11.36 -7.40 6.50
N ASN A 51 12.68 -7.35 6.35
CA ASN A 51 13.55 -8.52 6.51
C ASN A 51 13.55 -9.07 7.95
N ALA A 52 13.54 -8.19 8.95
CA ALA A 52 13.46 -8.53 10.37
C ALA A 52 12.04 -8.99 10.79
N ASP A 53 11.04 -8.76 9.93
CA ASP A 53 9.64 -9.12 10.14
C ASP A 53 8.97 -8.43 11.34
N TYR A 54 9.44 -7.24 11.72
CA TYR A 54 8.91 -6.51 12.86
C TYR A 54 7.44 -6.08 12.72
N MET A 55 6.93 -6.03 11.50
CA MET A 55 5.53 -5.71 11.19
C MET A 55 4.77 -6.92 10.63
N SER A 56 5.22 -8.15 10.94
CA SER A 56 4.55 -9.41 10.54
C SER A 56 4.34 -9.59 9.03
N HIS A 57 5.19 -8.99 8.19
CA HIS A 57 5.09 -9.06 6.73
C HIS A 57 4.98 -10.49 6.21
N ARG A 58 5.74 -11.44 6.78
CA ARG A 58 5.72 -12.85 6.36
C ARG A 58 4.35 -13.49 6.56
N ALA A 59 3.68 -13.19 7.67
CA ALA A 59 2.33 -13.71 7.93
C ALA A 59 1.31 -13.10 6.96
N PHE A 60 1.34 -11.79 6.77
CA PHE A 60 0.43 -11.06 5.88
C PHE A 60 0.57 -11.50 4.43
N PHE A 61 1.79 -11.55 3.88
CA PHE A 61 1.99 -11.95 2.50
C PHE A 61 1.75 -13.44 2.25
N ARG A 62 1.87 -14.29 3.28
CA ARG A 62 1.42 -15.69 3.23
C ARG A 62 -0.10 -15.77 3.11
N ILE A 63 -0.85 -14.97 3.87
CA ILE A 63 -2.32 -14.89 3.77
C ILE A 63 -2.70 -14.41 2.38
N LEU A 64 -2.08 -13.33 1.89
CA LEU A 64 -2.31 -12.85 0.53
C LEU A 64 -2.07 -13.96 -0.50
N HIS A 65 -0.94 -14.65 -0.42
CA HIS A 65 -0.63 -15.77 -1.32
C HIS A 65 -1.72 -16.85 -1.29
N HIS A 66 -2.18 -17.26 -0.10
CA HIS A 66 -3.23 -18.29 0.01
C HIS A 66 -4.54 -17.84 -0.62
N LEU A 67 -4.95 -16.58 -0.42
CA LEU A 67 -6.16 -16.02 -1.04
C LEU A 67 -6.04 -16.03 -2.57
N LEU A 68 -4.91 -15.55 -3.10
CA LEU A 68 -4.67 -15.46 -4.53
C LEU A 68 -4.53 -16.84 -5.16
N LYS A 69 -3.87 -17.78 -4.50
CA LYS A 69 -3.67 -19.16 -4.96
C LYS A 69 -4.95 -19.97 -5.01
N ALA A 70 -5.92 -19.66 -4.15
CA ALA A 70 -7.24 -20.30 -4.15
C ALA A 70 -8.10 -19.91 -5.37
N ARG A 71 -7.76 -18.80 -6.05
CA ARG A 71 -8.45 -18.36 -7.26
C ARG A 71 -8.07 -19.26 -8.44
N ARG A 72 -9.07 -19.74 -9.13
CA ARG A 72 -8.88 -20.61 -10.31
C ARG A 72 -8.97 -19.83 -11.62
N GLU A 73 -9.77 -18.77 -11.62
CA GLU A 73 -9.95 -17.91 -12.78
C GLU A 73 -8.77 -16.92 -12.91
N PRO A 74 -8.39 -16.58 -14.14
CA PRO A 74 -7.44 -15.50 -14.39
C PRO A 74 -7.89 -14.19 -13.75
N PHE A 75 -6.95 -13.38 -13.24
CA PHE A 75 -7.27 -12.11 -12.61
C PHE A 75 -6.24 -11.02 -12.88
N SER A 76 -6.70 -9.78 -12.83
CA SER A 76 -5.90 -8.58 -12.83
C SER A 76 -5.64 -8.10 -11.40
N PHE A 77 -4.41 -7.63 -11.12
CA PHE A 77 -3.98 -7.22 -9.80
C PHE A 77 -3.36 -5.82 -9.83
N LEU A 78 -3.92 -4.91 -9.04
CA LEU A 78 -3.40 -3.56 -8.82
C LEU A 78 -2.76 -3.48 -7.44
N ASP A 79 -1.48 -3.15 -7.40
CA ASP A 79 -0.65 -3.00 -6.21
C ASP A 79 -0.40 -1.51 -5.97
N LEU A 80 -1.11 -0.93 -5.02
CA LEU A 80 -1.04 0.48 -4.66
C LEU A 80 -0.02 0.70 -3.54
N ALA A 81 0.83 1.72 -3.69
CA ALA A 81 1.97 1.97 -2.82
C ALA A 81 2.89 0.73 -2.73
N SER A 82 3.21 0.18 -3.91
CA SER A 82 3.86 -1.14 -4.05
C SER A 82 5.28 -1.21 -3.52
N GLY A 83 5.94 -0.07 -3.28
CA GLY A 83 7.36 -0.04 -2.96
C GLY A 83 8.20 -0.74 -4.03
N ASP A 84 9.11 -1.63 -3.62
CA ASP A 84 9.90 -2.46 -4.53
C ASP A 84 9.15 -3.73 -5.02
N ALA A 85 7.91 -3.90 -4.64
CA ALA A 85 7.00 -4.99 -4.97
C ALA A 85 7.49 -6.40 -4.58
N SER A 86 8.63 -6.55 -3.90
CA SER A 86 9.24 -7.87 -3.64
C SER A 86 8.32 -8.82 -2.88
N CYS A 87 7.62 -8.32 -1.86
CA CYS A 87 6.68 -9.11 -1.06
C CYS A 87 5.43 -9.49 -1.86
N THR A 88 4.85 -8.53 -2.58
CA THR A 88 3.64 -8.76 -3.39
C THR A 88 3.91 -9.74 -4.53
N LEU A 89 5.03 -9.60 -5.22
CA LEU A 89 5.44 -10.51 -6.29
C LEU A 89 5.67 -11.94 -5.77
N GLY A 90 6.21 -12.08 -4.55
CA GLY A 90 6.30 -13.36 -3.85
C GLY A 90 4.92 -13.99 -3.61
N ALA A 91 3.92 -13.18 -3.19
CA ALA A 91 2.56 -13.64 -2.99
C ALA A 91 1.83 -14.00 -4.31
N LEU A 92 2.16 -13.35 -5.42
CA LEU A 92 1.62 -13.63 -6.75
C LEU A 92 2.26 -14.85 -7.42
N SER A 93 3.35 -15.38 -6.90
CA SER A 93 4.06 -16.51 -7.49
C SER A 93 3.15 -17.75 -7.63
N ALA A 94 3.18 -18.38 -8.81
CA ALA A 94 2.39 -19.56 -9.14
C ALA A 94 0.86 -19.38 -8.93
N THR A 95 0.34 -18.18 -9.10
CA THR A 95 -1.09 -17.87 -9.16
C THR A 95 -1.56 -17.73 -10.61
N THR A 96 -2.84 -17.44 -10.82
CA THR A 96 -3.44 -17.23 -12.15
C THR A 96 -3.48 -15.75 -12.56
N VAL A 97 -2.58 -14.90 -11.99
CA VAL A 97 -2.48 -13.49 -12.37
C VAL A 97 -2.11 -13.35 -13.85
N THR A 98 -2.85 -12.51 -14.58
CA THR A 98 -2.61 -12.20 -16.00
C THR A 98 -2.09 -10.80 -16.23
N ASP A 99 -2.47 -9.87 -15.36
CA ASP A 99 -2.08 -8.46 -15.43
C ASP A 99 -1.70 -7.98 -14.03
N TYR A 100 -0.51 -7.45 -13.89
CA TYR A 100 -0.01 -6.84 -12.67
C TYR A 100 0.34 -5.37 -12.91
N THR A 101 -0.18 -4.49 -12.09
CA THR A 101 0.20 -3.08 -12.12
C THR A 101 0.65 -2.65 -10.74
N ALA A 102 1.89 -2.15 -10.65
CA ALA A 102 2.46 -1.54 -9.45
C ALA A 102 2.43 -0.02 -9.56
N VAL A 103 1.94 0.64 -8.54
CA VAL A 103 1.87 2.12 -8.44
C VAL A 103 2.57 2.58 -7.19
N ASP A 104 3.55 3.47 -7.31
CA ASP A 104 4.26 4.05 -6.17
C ASP A 104 4.79 5.44 -6.50
N LEU A 105 5.06 6.26 -5.48
CA LEU A 105 5.68 7.58 -5.60
C LEU A 105 7.21 7.53 -5.59
N SER A 106 7.79 6.43 -5.11
CA SER A 106 9.23 6.26 -4.97
C SER A 106 9.86 5.72 -6.24
N GLU A 107 10.42 6.60 -7.05
CA GLU A 107 11.17 6.19 -8.24
C GLU A 107 12.28 5.17 -7.94
N PRO A 108 13.10 5.32 -6.86
CA PRO A 108 14.09 4.30 -6.50
C PRO A 108 13.47 2.93 -6.20
N ALA A 109 12.32 2.88 -5.51
CA ALA A 109 11.61 1.63 -5.24
C ALA A 109 11.08 0.99 -6.53
N LEU A 110 10.47 1.78 -7.40
CA LEU A 110 9.95 1.29 -8.69
C LEU A 110 11.04 0.76 -9.63
N ARG A 111 12.25 1.31 -9.60
CA ARG A 111 13.39 0.74 -10.33
C ARG A 111 13.71 -0.70 -9.88
N LEU A 112 13.57 -0.99 -8.60
CA LEU A 112 13.70 -2.35 -8.06
C LEU A 112 12.48 -3.21 -8.42
N ALA A 113 11.26 -2.65 -8.36
CA ALA A 113 10.04 -3.33 -8.77
C ALA A 113 10.12 -3.84 -10.22
N VAL A 114 10.65 -3.04 -11.15
CA VAL A 114 10.92 -3.46 -12.54
C VAL A 114 11.82 -4.70 -12.60
N GLN A 115 12.87 -4.74 -11.78
CA GLN A 115 13.79 -5.88 -11.73
C GLN A 115 13.13 -7.13 -11.13
N ASN A 116 12.39 -6.93 -10.02
CA ASN A 116 11.71 -8.00 -9.30
C ASN A 116 10.58 -8.62 -10.13
N ALA A 117 9.86 -7.82 -10.91
CA ALA A 117 8.70 -8.27 -11.70
C ALA A 117 9.08 -9.12 -12.94
N ARG A 118 10.35 -9.16 -13.34
CA ARG A 118 10.79 -9.91 -14.55
C ARG A 118 10.44 -11.40 -14.54
N SER A 119 10.33 -12.00 -13.37
CA SER A 119 10.02 -13.41 -13.20
C SER A 119 8.52 -13.73 -13.10
N LEU A 120 7.65 -12.72 -13.05
CA LEU A 120 6.22 -12.95 -12.79
C LEU A 120 5.50 -13.65 -13.94
N GLY A 121 5.94 -13.47 -15.18
CA GLY A 121 5.41 -14.19 -16.37
C GLY A 121 4.04 -13.71 -16.84
N CYS A 122 3.52 -12.59 -16.33
CA CYS A 122 2.27 -11.96 -16.77
C CYS A 122 2.54 -10.58 -17.40
N ASN A 123 1.49 -9.95 -17.92
CA ASN A 123 1.57 -8.56 -18.36
C ASN A 123 1.81 -7.65 -17.14
N THR A 124 2.89 -6.86 -17.19
CA THR A 124 3.32 -6.05 -16.03
C THR A 124 3.46 -4.58 -16.42
N GLN A 125 2.88 -3.73 -15.58
CA GLN A 125 2.95 -2.27 -15.70
C GLN A 125 3.52 -1.68 -14.39
N ILE A 126 4.45 -0.74 -14.50
CA ILE A 126 5.04 -0.03 -13.35
C ILE A 126 4.79 1.47 -13.54
N VAL A 127 4.12 2.10 -12.58
CA VAL A 127 3.59 3.46 -12.70
C VAL A 127 4.13 4.33 -11.56
N LEU A 128 4.83 5.42 -11.92
CA LEU A 128 5.26 6.44 -10.97
C LEU A 128 4.13 7.45 -10.76
N ARG A 129 3.33 7.27 -9.72
CA ARG A 129 2.19 8.12 -9.42
C ARG A 129 1.74 7.95 -7.96
N ASP A 130 1.10 8.98 -7.39
CA ASP A 130 0.36 8.84 -6.14
C ASP A 130 -0.80 7.86 -6.31
N PHE A 131 -1.00 6.97 -5.33
CA PHE A 131 -2.03 5.93 -5.39
C PHE A 131 -3.45 6.51 -5.38
N GLN A 132 -3.67 7.67 -4.74
CA GLN A 132 -4.97 8.35 -4.75
C GLN A 132 -5.25 8.97 -6.12
N ASP A 133 -4.23 9.62 -6.70
CA ASP A 133 -4.34 10.26 -8.03
C ASP A 133 -4.49 9.20 -9.13
N TYR A 134 -3.90 8.01 -8.96
CA TYR A 134 -4.07 6.90 -9.88
C TYR A 134 -5.53 6.44 -9.94
N LEU A 135 -6.21 6.38 -8.79
CA LEU A 135 -7.60 5.99 -8.68
C LEU A 135 -8.60 7.10 -9.06
N ASP A 136 -8.18 8.33 -9.29
CA ASP A 136 -9.06 9.39 -9.81
C ASP A 136 -9.51 9.09 -11.27
N SER A 137 -8.68 8.38 -12.02
CA SER A 137 -8.99 7.95 -13.39
C SER A 137 -8.33 6.61 -13.69
N PRO A 138 -8.87 5.52 -13.12
CA PRO A 138 -8.29 4.19 -13.32
C PRO A 138 -8.44 3.80 -14.80
N PRO A 139 -7.37 3.23 -15.43
CA PRO A 139 -7.39 2.93 -16.86
C PRO A 139 -8.30 1.74 -17.19
N ARG A 140 -8.70 0.97 -16.21
CA ARG A 140 -9.52 -0.22 -16.33
C ARG A 140 -10.22 -0.59 -15.02
N ILE A 141 -11.12 -1.56 -15.08
CA ILE A 141 -11.68 -2.22 -13.90
C ILE A 141 -10.77 -3.39 -13.50
N TRP A 142 -10.59 -3.56 -12.20
CA TRP A 142 -9.68 -4.54 -11.59
C TRP A 142 -10.45 -5.66 -10.91
N ASP A 143 -9.84 -6.87 -10.87
CA ASP A 143 -10.37 -7.98 -10.10
C ASP A 143 -9.88 -7.92 -8.65
N ILE A 144 -8.63 -7.49 -8.44
CA ILE A 144 -8.05 -7.31 -7.11
C ILE A 144 -7.33 -5.97 -7.05
N ILE A 145 -7.60 -5.21 -6.00
CA ILE A 145 -6.82 -4.05 -5.60
C ILE A 145 -6.21 -4.35 -4.23
N PHE A 146 -4.92 -4.17 -4.13
CA PHE A 146 -4.15 -4.36 -2.91
C PHE A 146 -3.47 -3.06 -2.49
N ILE A 147 -3.41 -2.83 -1.18
CA ILE A 147 -2.56 -1.80 -0.55
C ILE A 147 -2.05 -2.36 0.77
N GLY A 148 -0.76 -2.24 1.03
CA GLY A 148 -0.15 -2.69 2.27
C GLY A 148 0.60 -1.56 2.97
N PHE A 149 0.26 -1.30 4.23
CA PHE A 149 0.96 -0.35 5.09
C PHE A 149 1.08 1.07 4.52
N SER A 150 -0.01 1.56 3.89
CA SER A 150 -0.03 2.91 3.31
C SER A 150 -1.37 3.62 3.39
N TYR A 151 -2.47 2.89 3.54
CA TYR A 151 -3.81 3.48 3.66
C TYR A 151 -3.96 4.30 4.97
N HIS A 152 -3.26 3.92 6.03
CA HIS A 152 -3.24 4.62 7.31
C HIS A 152 -2.64 6.03 7.25
N HIS A 153 -1.93 6.39 6.19
CA HIS A 153 -1.45 7.77 6.01
C HIS A 153 -2.56 8.75 5.62
N LEU A 154 -3.72 8.25 5.21
CA LEU A 154 -4.90 9.08 4.99
C LEU A 154 -5.58 9.42 6.31
N ILE A 155 -6.23 10.59 6.38
CA ILE A 155 -6.87 11.08 7.61
C ILE A 155 -8.37 11.26 7.39
N GLY A 156 -9.18 10.81 8.35
CA GLY A 156 -10.60 11.09 8.42
C GLY A 156 -11.37 10.77 7.13
N GLU A 157 -12.05 11.77 6.57
CA GLU A 157 -12.87 11.60 5.36
C GLU A 157 -12.07 11.17 4.11
N ALA A 158 -10.76 11.45 4.06
CA ALA A 158 -9.93 11.02 2.95
C ALA A 158 -9.83 9.49 2.85
N LYS A 159 -9.88 8.76 3.98
CA LYS A 159 -9.94 7.30 3.98
C LYS A 159 -11.22 6.78 3.33
N LEU A 160 -12.36 7.33 3.71
CA LEU A 160 -13.64 6.93 3.13
C LEU A 160 -13.72 7.29 1.64
N ALA A 161 -13.25 8.48 1.27
CA ALA A 161 -13.19 8.89 -0.13
C ALA A 161 -12.30 7.94 -0.95
N PHE A 162 -11.16 7.52 -0.40
CA PHE A 162 -10.29 6.53 -1.02
C PHE A 162 -10.99 5.16 -1.15
N ALA A 163 -11.65 4.66 -0.11
CA ALA A 163 -12.41 3.41 -0.16
C ALA A 163 -13.48 3.43 -1.26
N ARG A 164 -14.16 4.56 -1.47
CA ARG A 164 -15.12 4.76 -2.57
C ARG A 164 -14.44 4.70 -3.95
N LYS A 165 -13.26 5.30 -4.11
CA LYS A 165 -12.47 5.19 -5.36
C LYS A 165 -12.05 3.75 -5.64
N VAL A 166 -11.56 3.03 -4.63
CA VAL A 166 -11.22 1.60 -4.74
C VAL A 166 -12.46 0.80 -5.17
N ARG A 167 -13.60 1.02 -4.52
CA ARG A 167 -14.86 0.34 -4.87
C ARG A 167 -15.27 0.61 -6.32
N HIS A 168 -15.11 1.85 -6.79
CA HIS A 168 -15.42 2.23 -8.18
C HIS A 168 -14.49 1.57 -9.21
N ALA A 169 -13.23 1.37 -8.85
CA ALA A 169 -12.22 0.75 -9.72
C ALA A 169 -12.29 -0.78 -9.75
N LEU A 170 -13.14 -1.40 -8.92
CA LEU A 170 -13.33 -2.85 -8.85
C LEU A 170 -14.53 -3.30 -9.67
N GLY A 171 -14.39 -4.49 -10.30
CA GLY A 171 -15.51 -5.19 -10.91
C GLY A 171 -16.54 -5.68 -9.88
N ALA A 172 -17.70 -6.15 -10.34
CA ALA A 172 -18.82 -6.57 -9.49
C ALA A 172 -18.49 -7.73 -8.52
N ARG A 173 -17.42 -8.46 -8.77
CA ARG A 173 -16.87 -9.53 -7.90
C ARG A 173 -15.43 -9.25 -7.49
N GLY A 174 -15.01 -7.98 -7.60
CA GLY A 174 -13.68 -7.56 -7.26
C GLY A 174 -13.46 -7.56 -5.75
N GLU A 175 -12.22 -7.62 -5.35
CA GLU A 175 -11.81 -7.66 -3.95
C GLU A 175 -10.78 -6.58 -3.66
N TRP A 176 -10.97 -5.85 -2.58
CA TRP A 176 -9.97 -4.98 -1.99
C TRP A 176 -9.34 -5.70 -0.81
N ILE A 177 -8.03 -5.93 -0.86
CA ILE A 177 -7.25 -6.55 0.20
C ILE A 177 -6.28 -5.51 0.73
N PHE A 178 -6.19 -5.35 2.04
CA PHE A 178 -5.28 -4.38 2.63
C PHE A 178 -4.74 -4.84 3.98
N PHE A 179 -3.52 -4.38 4.28
CA PHE A 179 -2.81 -4.64 5.54
C PHE A 179 -2.46 -3.32 6.17
N GLU A 180 -2.89 -3.11 7.45
CA GLU A 180 -2.79 -1.81 8.07
C GLU A 180 -2.50 -1.90 9.57
N PRO A 181 -1.89 -0.87 10.16
CA PRO A 181 -1.88 -0.73 11.62
C PRO A 181 -3.28 -0.55 12.15
N VAL A 182 -3.55 -1.17 13.32
CA VAL A 182 -4.88 -1.22 13.92
C VAL A 182 -4.90 -0.74 15.36
N LEU A 183 -5.95 -0.02 15.70
CA LEU A 183 -6.32 0.29 17.08
C LEU A 183 -7.08 -0.90 17.70
N HIS A 184 -6.99 -1.08 19.01
CA HIS A 184 -8.01 -1.83 19.73
C HIS A 184 -9.33 -1.04 19.69
N SER A 185 -10.48 -1.70 19.89
CA SER A 185 -11.81 -1.10 19.72
C SER A 185 -12.01 0.22 20.47
N ASP A 186 -11.48 0.34 21.68
CA ASP A 186 -11.62 1.53 22.53
C ASP A 186 -10.31 2.33 22.65
N GLN A 187 -9.31 2.02 21.83
CA GLN A 187 -7.99 2.65 21.91
C GLN A 187 -7.93 3.95 21.14
N THR A 188 -7.37 4.99 21.77
CA THR A 188 -7.02 6.23 21.08
C THR A 188 -5.70 6.09 20.31
N ARG A 189 -5.49 6.96 19.32
CA ARG A 189 -4.19 7.02 18.60
C ARG A 189 -3.02 7.29 19.55
N VAL A 190 -3.22 8.07 20.61
CA VAL A 190 -2.16 8.38 21.59
C VAL A 190 -1.72 7.10 22.32
N GLU A 191 -2.67 6.34 22.83
CA GLU A 191 -2.39 5.06 23.51
C GLU A 191 -1.77 4.02 22.57
N TYR A 192 -2.20 4.00 21.29
CA TYR A 192 -1.55 3.17 20.27
C TYR A 192 -0.08 3.56 20.10
N LEU A 193 0.22 4.85 19.93
CA LEU A 193 1.57 5.35 19.74
C LEU A 193 2.46 5.07 20.95
N GLU A 194 1.95 5.21 22.18
CA GLU A 194 2.69 4.86 23.40
C GLU A 194 3.05 3.37 23.43
N ARG A 195 2.09 2.50 23.14
CA ARG A 195 2.29 1.04 23.08
C ARG A 195 3.28 0.67 21.98
N TRP A 196 3.13 1.27 20.81
CA TRP A 196 3.99 1.03 19.65
C TRP A 196 5.43 1.49 19.92
N LYS A 197 5.59 2.67 20.51
CA LYS A 197 6.92 3.20 20.92
C LYS A 197 7.63 2.30 21.90
N LYS A 198 6.89 1.75 22.86
CA LYS A 198 7.45 0.79 23.82
C LYS A 198 7.98 -0.45 23.09
N SER A 199 7.21 -1.03 22.18
CA SER A 199 7.66 -2.18 21.39
C SER A 199 8.87 -1.84 20.52
N LEU A 200 8.89 -0.67 19.87
CA LEU A 200 10.05 -0.20 19.12
C LEU A 200 11.33 -0.18 19.99
N ASP A 201 11.23 0.33 21.21
CA ASP A 201 12.38 0.44 22.11
C ASP A 201 12.84 -0.91 22.64
N GLU A 202 11.91 -1.79 23.01
CA GLU A 202 12.19 -3.06 23.69
C GLU A 202 12.49 -4.21 22.71
N ASP A 203 11.81 -4.28 21.55
CA ASP A 203 11.82 -5.46 20.69
C ASP A 203 12.70 -5.31 19.45
N TRP A 204 12.86 -4.08 18.90
CA TRP A 204 13.62 -3.86 17.66
C TRP A 204 15.13 -3.78 17.93
N LYS A 205 15.71 -4.89 18.37
CA LYS A 205 17.10 -4.96 18.88
C LYS A 205 18.16 -4.74 17.81
N ASP A 206 17.83 -5.03 16.54
CA ASP A 206 18.77 -4.92 15.42
C ASP A 206 18.88 -3.50 14.85
N PHE A 207 18.14 -2.54 15.43
CA PHE A 207 18.11 -1.14 15.00
C PHE A 207 18.91 -0.25 15.94
N SER A 208 19.72 0.66 15.37
CA SER A 208 20.41 1.69 16.12
C SER A 208 19.42 2.69 16.73
N ARG A 209 19.90 3.51 17.63
CA ARG A 209 19.07 4.56 18.25
C ARG A 209 18.60 5.58 17.22
N GLU A 210 19.45 5.93 16.27
CA GLU A 210 19.17 6.87 15.19
C GLU A 210 18.10 6.31 14.25
N GLU A 211 18.22 5.05 13.86
CA GLU A 211 17.21 4.36 13.03
C GLU A 211 15.86 4.27 13.73
N LYS A 212 15.85 3.89 15.02
CA LYS A 212 14.61 3.89 15.82
C LYS A 212 14.00 5.30 15.92
N SER A 213 14.83 6.33 16.05
CA SER A 213 14.35 7.72 16.09
C SER A 213 13.69 8.11 14.76
N ALA A 214 14.29 7.75 13.63
CA ALA A 214 13.76 8.04 12.31
C ALA A 214 12.42 7.32 12.05
N VAL A 215 12.34 6.03 12.41
CA VAL A 215 11.09 5.25 12.32
C VAL A 215 10.02 5.85 13.23
N TRP A 216 10.38 6.21 14.46
CA TRP A 216 9.44 6.85 15.40
C TRP A 216 8.92 8.20 14.92
N GLU A 217 9.79 9.03 14.34
CA GLU A 217 9.39 10.31 13.78
C GLU A 217 8.33 10.11 12.66
N HIS A 218 8.54 9.12 11.80
CA HIS A 218 7.59 8.78 10.76
C HIS A 218 6.26 8.34 11.34
N VAL A 219 6.25 7.28 12.17
CA VAL A 219 5.03 6.67 12.74
C VAL A 219 4.24 7.69 13.57
N SER A 220 4.91 8.43 14.44
CA SER A 220 4.24 9.42 15.30
C SER A 220 3.59 10.57 14.55
N ARG A 221 4.09 10.88 13.36
CA ARG A 221 3.64 12.01 12.53
C ARG A 221 2.59 11.63 11.50
N TYR A 222 2.75 10.46 10.87
CA TYR A 222 2.06 10.13 9.63
C TYR A 222 1.16 8.89 9.73
N ASP A 223 1.21 8.11 10.82
CA ASP A 223 0.33 6.96 10.98
C ASP A 223 -0.95 7.36 11.72
N PHE A 224 -2.06 7.09 11.07
CA PHE A 224 -3.41 7.31 11.59
C PHE A 224 -4.17 5.97 11.52
N PRO A 225 -3.87 5.03 12.44
CA PRO A 225 -4.53 3.73 12.46
C PRO A 225 -6.02 3.88 12.80
N GLU A 226 -6.80 2.88 12.36
CA GLU A 226 -8.21 2.75 12.70
C GLU A 226 -8.46 1.42 13.39
N SER A 227 -9.60 1.27 14.07
CA SER A 227 -10.01 -0.03 14.56
C SER A 227 -10.54 -0.92 13.41
N PRO A 228 -10.53 -2.25 13.56
CA PRO A 228 -11.15 -3.16 12.59
C PRO A 228 -12.60 -2.83 12.30
N GLU A 229 -13.36 -2.45 13.33
CA GLU A 229 -14.77 -2.06 13.21
C GLU A 229 -14.92 -0.80 12.35
N ARG A 230 -13.99 0.16 12.52
CA ARG A 230 -14.02 1.39 11.71
C ARG A 230 -13.67 1.12 10.25
N PHE A 231 -12.75 0.20 9.97
CA PHE A 231 -12.48 -0.24 8.59
C PHE A 231 -13.71 -0.93 7.97
N GLU A 232 -14.44 -1.77 8.72
CA GLU A 232 -15.68 -2.39 8.26
C GLU A 232 -16.75 -1.34 7.94
N GLU A 233 -17.00 -0.40 8.83
CA GLU A 233 -17.96 0.70 8.63
C GLU A 233 -17.63 1.48 7.33
N MET A 234 -16.37 1.88 7.16
CA MET A 234 -15.94 2.62 5.96
C MET A 234 -16.08 1.79 4.68
N ALA A 235 -15.79 0.50 4.73
CA ALA A 235 -15.96 -0.38 3.58
C ALA A 235 -17.44 -0.50 3.18
N LEU A 236 -18.32 -0.75 4.14
CA LEU A 236 -19.76 -0.84 3.90
C LEU A 236 -20.34 0.50 3.40
N GLU A 237 -19.91 1.62 3.98
CA GLU A 237 -20.32 2.97 3.55
C GLU A 237 -19.80 3.31 2.14
N ALA A 238 -18.62 2.78 1.76
CA ALA A 238 -18.07 2.92 0.42
C ALA A 238 -18.80 2.07 -0.64
N GLY A 239 -19.73 1.19 -0.22
CA GLY A 239 -20.54 0.36 -1.12
C GLY A 239 -19.99 -1.05 -1.36
N PHE A 240 -19.07 -1.51 -0.52
CA PHE A 240 -18.71 -2.94 -0.49
C PHE A 240 -19.85 -3.73 0.16
N ARG A 241 -20.10 -4.93 -0.36
CA ARG A 241 -21.21 -5.80 0.11
C ARG A 241 -20.83 -6.71 1.28
N ALA A 242 -19.52 -6.92 1.49
CA ALA A 242 -18.99 -7.74 2.56
C ALA A 242 -17.61 -7.25 2.98
N PHE A 243 -17.31 -7.44 4.25
CA PHE A 243 -16.01 -7.16 4.86
C PHE A 243 -15.58 -8.35 5.70
N GLU A 244 -14.30 -8.64 5.70
CA GLU A 244 -13.72 -9.75 6.45
C GLU A 244 -12.41 -9.31 7.09
N HIS A 245 -12.32 -9.49 8.40
CA HIS A 245 -11.09 -9.36 9.15
C HIS A 245 -10.36 -10.71 9.09
N LEU A 246 -9.31 -10.78 8.29
CA LEU A 246 -8.61 -12.04 7.98
C LEU A 246 -7.62 -12.46 9.07
N TYR A 247 -6.96 -11.49 9.68
CA TYR A 247 -5.88 -11.77 10.62
C TYR A 247 -5.51 -10.52 11.42
N THR A 248 -5.11 -10.72 12.68
CA THR A 248 -4.38 -9.73 13.49
C THR A 248 -3.05 -10.35 13.90
N ASP A 249 -1.96 -9.58 13.85
CA ASP A 249 -0.66 -10.04 14.29
C ASP A 249 -0.64 -10.33 15.81
N PRO A 250 0.30 -11.18 16.31
CA PRO A 250 0.34 -11.58 17.71
C PRO A 250 0.50 -10.42 18.69
N TYR A 251 1.11 -9.33 18.26
CA TYR A 251 1.31 -8.12 19.07
C TYR A 251 0.12 -7.15 19.00
N GLN A 252 -0.85 -7.45 18.14
CA GLN A 252 -2.08 -6.66 17.92
C GLN A 252 -1.80 -5.22 17.47
N PHE A 253 -0.76 -5.04 16.65
CA PHE A 253 -0.45 -3.76 16.03
C PHE A 253 -0.96 -3.67 14.60
N TYR A 254 -1.13 -4.80 13.91
CA TYR A 254 -1.42 -4.84 12.48
C TYR A 254 -2.52 -5.85 12.16
N GLY A 255 -3.36 -5.51 11.19
CA GLY A 255 -4.46 -6.35 10.72
C GLY A 255 -4.44 -6.54 9.21
N ALA A 256 -5.01 -7.66 8.75
CA ALA A 256 -5.29 -7.96 7.36
C ALA A 256 -6.79 -8.00 7.13
N PHE A 257 -7.25 -7.39 6.04
CA PHE A 257 -8.66 -7.20 5.74
C PHE A 257 -8.97 -7.49 4.27
N ARG A 258 -10.20 -7.91 4.01
CA ARG A 258 -10.74 -8.09 2.67
C ARG A 258 -12.14 -7.47 2.60
N ALA A 259 -12.35 -6.59 1.62
CA ALA A 259 -13.68 -6.08 1.28
C ALA A 259 -14.07 -6.58 -0.11
N VAL A 260 -15.32 -7.04 -0.28
CA VAL A 260 -15.82 -7.61 -1.53
C VAL A 260 -16.80 -6.62 -2.16
N ALA A 261 -16.59 -6.32 -3.46
CA ALA A 261 -17.36 -5.34 -4.24
C ALA A 261 -18.82 -5.74 -4.50
#